data_a8c86636e71f48b0073001a474cace2d
#
_entry.id   a8c86636e71f48b0073001a474cace2d
#
_cell.length_a   1.000
_cell.length_b   1.000
_cell.length_c   1.000
_cell.angle_alpha   90.00
_cell.angle_beta   90.00
_cell.angle_gamma   90.00
#
_symmetry.space_group_name_H-M   'P 1'
#
loop_
_entity.id
_entity.type
_entity.pdbx_description
1 polymer ?
#
loop_
_entity_poly.entity_id
_entity_poly.type
_entity_poly.pdbx_seq_one_letter_code
_entity_poly.pdbx_strand_id
1 'polypeptide(L)'
;MPYGQGKYTYEVMEGWGKHFYSPFVEVTGIATDVHDKVYILTRALDPVFIFNSEGNFIKCWGREYASWPHGLCISQDGFLYSADGDHTVKKLTQDGELIMTLGKKNQPSDTGCINKDYRTVKRAAGPFNYPTDVALDEEGNIYVSDGYGNARIHRFSKDGELQLSWGEPGRNPGQFNLPHGIFVSEGIVYVADRENSRIQLFEKDGKFLEEWYVNRPTDVVVHEKKVIVSELGYNVGIRLQSTKPKDEIRAARLSIFSLEGELLSCWGTDDCCAPGSFKAPHAVCVDTKGSIYVGEVVITSAEKPGTVPANCHALQKFVKAV
;
A
#
# COMPACT_ATOMS: atom_id res chain seq x y z
N MET A 1 21.18 -6.60 -14.52
CA MET A 1 21.87 -5.35 -14.05
C MET A 1 21.20 -4.90 -12.76
N PRO A 2 21.96 -4.45 -11.75
CA PRO A 2 21.36 -3.96 -10.52
C PRO A 2 20.61 -2.63 -10.75
N TYR A 3 19.56 -2.42 -9.95
CA TYR A 3 18.72 -1.23 -9.93
C TYR A 3 19.03 -0.41 -8.67
N GLY A 4 18.80 0.91 -8.72
CA GLY A 4 19.13 1.81 -7.62
C GLY A 4 20.53 2.39 -7.69
N GLN A 5 21.02 2.96 -6.59
CA GLN A 5 22.28 3.74 -6.57
C GLN A 5 23.08 3.45 -5.30
N GLY A 6 24.42 3.50 -5.41
CA GLY A 6 25.36 3.34 -4.30
C GLY A 6 25.16 2.03 -3.54
N LYS A 7 25.09 2.10 -2.22
CA LYS A 7 24.86 0.93 -1.35
C LYS A 7 23.40 0.45 -1.33
N TYR A 8 22.52 1.13 -2.03
CA TYR A 8 21.09 0.81 -2.16
C TYR A 8 20.79 0.27 -3.54
N THR A 9 21.55 -0.75 -3.97
CA THR A 9 21.40 -1.44 -5.24
C THR A 9 20.78 -2.81 -5.04
N TYR A 10 19.88 -3.18 -5.94
CA TYR A 10 19.08 -4.40 -5.88
C TYR A 10 19.03 -5.09 -7.23
N GLU A 11 18.82 -6.40 -7.20
CA GLU A 11 18.57 -7.21 -8.41
C GLU A 11 17.17 -7.80 -8.33
N VAL A 12 16.49 -7.88 -9.48
CA VAL A 12 15.20 -8.56 -9.58
C VAL A 12 15.42 -10.07 -9.50
N MET A 13 14.72 -10.73 -8.58
CA MET A 13 14.67 -12.18 -8.51
C MET A 13 13.61 -12.70 -9.49
N GLU A 14 14.02 -12.93 -10.73
CA GLU A 14 13.14 -13.40 -11.77
C GLU A 14 12.49 -14.74 -11.40
N GLY A 15 11.19 -14.83 -11.64
CA GLY A 15 10.44 -16.05 -11.43
C GLY A 15 10.07 -16.37 -9.99
N TRP A 16 10.36 -15.49 -9.04
CA TRP A 16 9.83 -15.62 -7.69
C TRP A 16 8.29 -15.57 -7.70
N GLY A 17 7.64 -16.41 -6.87
CA GLY A 17 6.18 -16.40 -6.73
C GLY A 17 5.43 -17.05 -7.90
N LYS A 18 6.08 -17.86 -8.74
CA LYS A 18 5.39 -18.64 -9.77
C LYS A 18 4.49 -19.69 -9.12
N HIS A 19 3.23 -19.74 -9.56
CA HIS A 19 2.26 -20.74 -9.12
C HIS A 19 1.42 -21.25 -10.29
N PHE A 20 0.86 -22.45 -10.13
CA PHE A 20 0.14 -23.15 -11.20
C PHE A 20 -1.32 -22.72 -11.38
N TYR A 21 -1.89 -21.95 -10.44
CA TYR A 21 -3.35 -21.79 -10.35
C TYR A 21 -3.92 -20.61 -11.12
N SER A 22 -3.20 -19.52 -11.26
CA SER A 22 -3.65 -18.35 -12.04
C SER A 22 -2.53 -17.29 -12.05
N PRO A 23 -2.35 -16.53 -13.11
CA PRO A 23 -1.53 -15.32 -13.01
C PRO A 23 -2.13 -14.41 -11.96
N PHE A 24 -1.29 -13.69 -11.20
CA PHE A 24 -1.77 -12.61 -10.34
C PHE A 24 -2.51 -11.59 -11.19
N VAL A 25 -3.80 -11.40 -10.93
CA VAL A 25 -4.61 -10.44 -11.68
C VAL A 25 -4.16 -9.02 -11.36
N GLU A 26 -4.02 -8.75 -10.06
CA GLU A 26 -3.51 -7.49 -9.48
C GLU A 26 -3.05 -7.78 -8.06
N VAL A 27 -1.96 -7.18 -7.65
CA VAL A 27 -1.46 -7.30 -6.28
C VAL A 27 -1.70 -5.97 -5.56
N THR A 28 -2.60 -5.99 -4.59
CA THR A 28 -3.05 -4.79 -3.89
C THR A 28 -2.43 -4.61 -2.51
N GLY A 29 -1.96 -5.70 -1.89
CA GLY A 29 -1.29 -5.69 -0.60
C GLY A 29 -0.25 -6.80 -0.51
N ILE A 30 0.83 -6.57 0.21
CA ILE A 30 1.86 -7.56 0.50
C ILE A 30 2.31 -7.39 1.94
N ALA A 31 2.47 -8.51 2.65
CA ALA A 31 3.04 -8.52 3.99
C ALA A 31 3.98 -9.71 4.16
N THR A 32 4.98 -9.57 5.03
CA THR A 32 5.90 -10.66 5.39
C THR A 32 5.83 -10.90 6.89
N ASP A 33 5.79 -12.17 7.31
CA ASP A 33 5.87 -12.52 8.73
C ASP A 33 7.34 -12.61 9.21
N VAL A 34 7.51 -12.84 10.50
CA VAL A 34 8.83 -12.97 11.15
C VAL A 34 9.65 -14.17 10.65
N HIS A 35 9.06 -15.06 9.89
CA HIS A 35 9.69 -16.22 9.25
C HIS A 35 9.88 -16.04 7.74
N ASP A 36 9.71 -14.82 7.23
CA ASP A 36 9.79 -14.48 5.80
C ASP A 36 8.77 -15.22 4.91
N LYS A 37 7.65 -15.72 5.47
CA LYS A 37 6.52 -16.09 4.64
C LYS A 37 5.92 -14.82 4.05
N VAL A 38 5.56 -14.88 2.79
CA VAL A 38 5.00 -13.76 2.05
C VAL A 38 3.51 -13.96 1.81
N TYR A 39 2.73 -13.01 2.26
CA TYR A 39 1.27 -12.96 2.09
C TYR A 39 0.97 -11.91 1.04
N ILE A 40 0.27 -12.32 -0.01
CA ILE A 40 -0.05 -11.48 -1.16
C ILE A 40 -1.56 -11.35 -1.26
N LEU A 41 -2.06 -10.14 -1.23
CA LEU A 41 -3.46 -9.82 -1.43
C LEU A 41 -3.68 -9.41 -2.89
N THR A 42 -4.64 -10.06 -3.53
CA THR A 42 -4.94 -9.86 -4.96
C THR A 42 -6.42 -9.60 -5.19
N ARG A 43 -6.80 -9.25 -6.42
CA ARG A 43 -8.20 -9.21 -6.87
C ARG A 43 -8.64 -10.49 -7.57
N ALA A 44 -7.97 -11.61 -7.31
CA ALA A 44 -8.37 -12.93 -7.77
C ALA A 44 -9.56 -13.46 -6.95
N LEU A 45 -10.13 -14.59 -7.40
CA LEU A 45 -11.28 -15.22 -6.76
C LEU A 45 -10.96 -15.69 -5.34
N ASP A 46 -9.77 -16.27 -5.11
CA ASP A 46 -9.19 -16.55 -3.81
C ASP A 46 -8.07 -15.50 -3.59
N PRO A 47 -8.36 -14.38 -2.89
CA PRO A 47 -7.52 -13.21 -2.96
C PRO A 47 -6.23 -13.29 -2.18
N VAL A 48 -6.13 -14.14 -1.16
CA VAL A 48 -4.91 -14.26 -0.34
C VAL A 48 -4.07 -15.42 -0.81
N PHE A 49 -2.84 -15.16 -1.23
CA PHE A 49 -1.84 -16.18 -1.60
C PHE A 49 -0.70 -16.14 -0.58
N ILE A 50 -0.22 -17.32 -0.21
CA ILE A 50 0.87 -17.49 0.74
C ILE A 50 2.00 -18.25 0.09
N PHE A 51 3.22 -17.69 0.21
CA PHE A 51 4.47 -18.27 -0.29
C PHE A 51 5.48 -18.38 0.84
N ASN A 52 6.44 -19.29 0.68
CA ASN A 52 7.66 -19.23 1.50
C ASN A 52 8.66 -18.20 0.95
N SER A 53 9.75 -17.97 1.66
CA SER A 53 10.78 -16.97 1.29
C SER A 53 11.43 -17.26 -0.07
N GLU A 54 11.47 -18.53 -0.50
CA GLU A 54 12.00 -18.96 -1.80
C GLU A 54 11.03 -18.73 -2.95
N GLY A 55 9.76 -18.38 -2.66
CA GLY A 55 8.71 -18.17 -3.67
C GLY A 55 7.94 -19.44 -4.03
N ASN A 56 8.03 -20.49 -3.23
CA ASN A 56 7.20 -21.67 -3.40
C ASN A 56 5.81 -21.43 -2.83
N PHE A 57 4.79 -21.72 -3.64
CA PHE A 57 3.40 -21.59 -3.24
C PHE A 57 3.05 -22.56 -2.11
N ILE A 58 2.34 -22.05 -1.08
CA ILE A 58 1.86 -22.85 0.06
C ILE A 58 0.37 -23.09 -0.07
N LYS A 59 -0.43 -22.02 -0.14
CA LYS A 59 -1.89 -22.08 -0.26
C LYS A 59 -2.48 -20.73 -0.70
N CYS A 60 -3.77 -20.75 -1.06
CA CYS A 60 -4.58 -19.55 -1.24
C CYS A 60 -5.96 -19.75 -0.59
N TRP A 61 -6.62 -18.63 -0.24
CA TRP A 61 -7.95 -18.60 0.37
C TRP A 61 -8.56 -17.19 0.31
N GLY A 62 -9.78 -17.01 0.80
CA GLY A 62 -10.40 -15.70 1.08
C GLY A 62 -11.60 -15.34 0.23
N ARG A 63 -12.10 -16.28 -0.59
CA ARG A 63 -13.23 -16.06 -1.50
C ARG A 63 -14.45 -15.45 -0.82
N GLU A 64 -14.70 -15.84 0.43
CA GLU A 64 -15.90 -15.41 1.16
C GLU A 64 -15.74 -14.03 1.83
N TYR A 65 -14.51 -13.56 2.01
CA TYR A 65 -14.22 -12.41 2.87
C TYR A 65 -13.93 -11.12 2.12
N ALA A 66 -13.44 -11.18 0.90
CA ALA A 66 -13.03 -10.02 0.16
C ALA A 66 -14.02 -9.68 -0.94
N SER A 67 -14.42 -8.41 -1.01
CA SER A 67 -15.25 -7.88 -2.09
C SER A 67 -14.43 -7.01 -3.05
N TRP A 68 -13.54 -6.19 -2.51
CA TRP A 68 -12.59 -5.37 -3.24
C TRP A 68 -11.35 -5.14 -2.35
N PRO A 69 -10.51 -6.18 -2.21
CA PRO A 69 -9.37 -6.13 -1.31
C PRO A 69 -8.38 -5.06 -1.72
N HIS A 70 -7.77 -4.37 -0.73
CA HIS A 70 -6.92 -3.23 -0.99
C HIS A 70 -5.59 -3.25 -0.21
N GLY A 71 -5.55 -2.98 1.08
CA GLY A 71 -4.35 -2.99 1.90
C GLY A 71 -4.22 -4.25 2.75
N LEU A 72 -2.99 -4.62 3.12
CA LEU A 72 -2.68 -5.80 3.92
C LEU A 72 -1.50 -5.53 4.85
N CYS A 73 -1.66 -5.83 6.13
CA CYS A 73 -0.51 -6.01 7.03
C CYS A 73 -0.63 -7.30 7.84
N ILE A 74 0.46 -7.69 8.49
CA ILE A 74 0.50 -8.84 9.41
C ILE A 74 1.06 -8.39 10.76
N SER A 75 0.44 -8.83 11.85
CA SER A 75 0.94 -8.59 13.20
C SER A 75 2.07 -9.56 13.56
N GLN A 76 2.85 -9.22 14.59
CA GLN A 76 3.93 -10.08 15.07
C GLN A 76 3.44 -11.45 15.56
N ASP A 77 2.21 -11.53 16.07
CA ASP A 77 1.55 -12.78 16.48
C ASP A 77 0.83 -13.49 15.32
N GLY A 78 1.03 -13.02 14.08
CA GLY A 78 0.65 -13.71 12.84
C GLY A 78 -0.79 -13.51 12.38
N PHE A 79 -1.54 -12.52 12.90
CA PHE A 79 -2.84 -12.17 12.35
C PHE A 79 -2.70 -11.24 11.14
N LEU A 80 -3.48 -11.51 10.11
CA LEU A 80 -3.62 -10.65 8.94
C LEU A 80 -4.67 -9.59 9.17
N TYR A 81 -4.39 -8.36 8.75
CA TYR A 81 -5.35 -7.27 8.71
C TYR A 81 -5.50 -6.78 7.28
N SER A 82 -6.72 -6.74 6.78
CA SER A 82 -6.99 -6.35 5.39
C SER A 82 -8.06 -5.28 5.31
N ALA A 83 -7.74 -4.18 4.61
CA ALA A 83 -8.72 -3.17 4.21
C ALA A 83 -9.51 -3.65 2.99
N ASP A 84 -10.82 -3.45 2.99
CA ASP A 84 -11.71 -3.91 1.93
C ASP A 84 -12.70 -2.81 1.49
N GLY A 85 -13.00 -2.79 0.22
CA GLY A 85 -13.98 -1.87 -0.37
C GLY A 85 -15.42 -2.07 0.08
N ASP A 86 -15.71 -3.07 0.88
CA ASP A 86 -16.99 -3.22 1.58
C ASP A 86 -17.13 -2.31 2.82
N HIS A 87 -16.22 -1.35 2.97
CA HIS A 87 -16.13 -0.37 4.08
C HIS A 87 -15.74 -0.99 5.43
N THR A 88 -14.90 -2.03 5.39
CA THR A 88 -14.41 -2.70 6.60
C THR A 88 -12.89 -2.91 6.57
N VAL A 89 -12.33 -3.10 7.77
CA VAL A 89 -11.02 -3.73 7.97
C VAL A 89 -11.25 -5.03 8.73
N LYS A 90 -10.69 -6.13 8.25
CA LYS A 90 -10.85 -7.46 8.81
C LYS A 90 -9.56 -7.95 9.43
N LYS A 91 -9.63 -8.50 10.65
CA LYS A 91 -8.56 -9.28 11.29
C LYS A 91 -8.83 -10.76 11.06
N LEU A 92 -7.86 -11.48 10.52
CA LEU A 92 -7.99 -12.88 10.11
C LEU A 92 -6.80 -13.70 10.63
N THR A 93 -7.01 -14.99 10.84
CA THR A 93 -5.89 -15.92 11.03
C THR A 93 -5.17 -16.16 9.69
N GLN A 94 -3.97 -16.77 9.73
CA GLN A 94 -3.25 -17.22 8.52
C GLN A 94 -4.01 -18.27 7.70
N ASP A 95 -5.02 -18.90 8.29
CA ASP A 95 -5.90 -19.89 7.65
C ASP A 95 -7.21 -19.30 7.13
N GLY A 96 -7.43 -17.99 7.33
CA GLY A 96 -8.58 -17.25 6.84
C GLY A 96 -9.77 -17.21 7.81
N GLU A 97 -9.61 -17.64 9.06
CA GLU A 97 -10.68 -17.49 10.06
C GLU A 97 -10.83 -16.01 10.44
N LEU A 98 -12.07 -15.48 10.37
CA LEU A 98 -12.38 -14.11 10.73
C LEU A 98 -12.44 -13.94 12.26
N ILE A 99 -11.56 -13.11 12.81
CA ILE A 99 -11.45 -12.84 14.23
C ILE A 99 -12.19 -11.55 14.62
N MET A 100 -12.05 -10.48 13.79
CA MET A 100 -12.64 -9.18 14.09
C MET A 100 -12.96 -8.43 12.80
N THR A 101 -13.98 -7.59 12.84
CA THR A 101 -14.30 -6.64 11.76
C THR A 101 -14.43 -5.23 12.35
N LEU A 102 -13.68 -4.28 11.80
CA LEU A 102 -13.84 -2.85 12.05
C LEU A 102 -14.69 -2.25 10.93
N GLY A 103 -15.53 -1.27 11.28
CA GLY A 103 -16.50 -0.68 10.36
C GLY A 103 -17.76 -1.51 10.21
N LYS A 104 -18.59 -1.15 9.24
CA LYS A 104 -19.87 -1.84 8.96
C LYS A 104 -19.96 -2.19 7.48
N LYS A 105 -20.03 -3.48 7.20
CA LYS A 105 -20.09 -4.01 5.83
C LYS A 105 -21.17 -3.33 4.99
N ASN A 106 -20.78 -2.80 3.83
CA ASN A 106 -21.64 -2.10 2.87
C ASN A 106 -22.36 -0.86 3.43
N GLN A 107 -21.83 -0.26 4.51
CA GLN A 107 -22.37 0.98 5.09
C GLN A 107 -21.29 2.07 5.10
N PRO A 108 -21.13 2.82 3.99
CA PRO A 108 -20.15 3.89 3.93
C PRO A 108 -20.49 5.03 4.89
N SER A 109 -19.47 5.64 5.46
CA SER A 109 -19.63 6.86 6.23
C SER A 109 -20.03 8.04 5.33
N ASP A 110 -20.78 9.00 5.89
CA ASP A 110 -21.33 10.14 5.14
C ASP A 110 -20.26 11.25 4.93
N THR A 111 -19.45 11.08 3.92
CA THR A 111 -18.42 12.04 3.49
C THR A 111 -18.83 12.94 2.34
N GLY A 112 -19.98 12.66 1.73
CA GLY A 112 -20.42 13.27 0.47
C GLY A 112 -19.76 12.66 -0.76
N CYS A 113 -19.00 11.56 -0.62
CA CYS A 113 -18.40 10.84 -1.74
C CYS A 113 -19.48 10.24 -2.65
N ILE A 114 -19.31 10.42 -3.97
CA ILE A 114 -20.22 9.92 -5.00
C ILE A 114 -19.45 8.96 -5.91
N ASN A 115 -19.99 7.76 -6.12
CA ASN A 115 -19.46 6.77 -7.06
C ASN A 115 -17.96 6.43 -6.84
N LYS A 116 -17.49 6.39 -5.58
CA LYS A 116 -16.09 6.13 -5.24
C LYS A 116 -15.10 7.13 -5.87
N ASP A 117 -15.58 8.31 -6.22
CA ASP A 117 -14.72 9.37 -6.74
C ASP A 117 -14.22 10.25 -5.58
N TYR A 118 -12.95 10.06 -5.18
CA TYR A 118 -12.32 10.80 -4.08
C TYR A 118 -12.42 12.32 -4.24
N ARG A 119 -12.52 12.83 -5.47
CA ARG A 119 -12.66 14.26 -5.77
C ARG A 119 -14.00 14.84 -5.28
N THR A 120 -14.97 13.99 -5.00
CA THR A 120 -16.30 14.39 -4.51
C THR A 120 -16.42 14.39 -3.01
N VAL A 121 -15.38 13.94 -2.28
CA VAL A 121 -15.32 13.97 -0.81
C VAL A 121 -15.40 15.42 -0.34
N LYS A 122 -16.40 15.74 0.47
CA LYS A 122 -16.71 17.11 0.93
C LYS A 122 -16.32 17.35 2.39
N ARG A 123 -16.29 16.31 3.19
CA ARG A 123 -16.02 16.36 4.62
C ARG A 123 -15.44 15.04 5.10
N ALA A 124 -14.68 15.10 6.18
CA ALA A 124 -14.26 13.90 6.89
C ALA A 124 -15.42 13.31 7.70
N ALA A 125 -15.46 11.99 7.83
CA ALA A 125 -16.46 11.29 8.63
C ALA A 125 -15.83 10.15 9.44
N GLY A 126 -16.62 9.47 10.25
CA GLY A 126 -16.19 8.29 10.99
C GLY A 126 -15.86 7.11 10.07
N PRO A 127 -15.34 5.98 10.59
CA PRO A 127 -14.92 4.85 9.78
C PRO A 127 -16.12 4.06 9.24
N PHE A 128 -16.07 3.60 7.99
CA PHE A 128 -15.13 3.83 6.88
C PHE A 128 -15.87 4.21 5.60
N ASN A 129 -15.15 4.79 4.62
CA ASN A 129 -15.67 4.92 3.27
C ASN A 129 -14.58 4.56 2.24
N TYR A 130 -14.47 3.28 1.89
CA TYR A 130 -13.42 2.66 1.09
C TYR A 130 -12.03 2.84 1.71
N PRO A 131 -11.75 2.19 2.87
CA PRO A 131 -10.43 2.22 3.49
C PRO A 131 -9.39 1.65 2.54
N THR A 132 -8.18 2.24 2.59
CA THR A 132 -7.12 1.96 1.63
C THR A 132 -6.04 1.05 2.19
N ASP A 133 -5.62 1.26 3.44
CA ASP A 133 -4.55 0.47 4.01
C ASP A 133 -4.63 0.39 5.54
N VAL A 134 -3.82 -0.49 6.14
CA VAL A 134 -3.80 -0.75 7.57
C VAL A 134 -2.38 -1.00 8.06
N ALA A 135 -2.03 -0.41 9.19
CA ALA A 135 -0.77 -0.62 9.89
C ALA A 135 -0.99 -0.86 11.38
N LEU A 136 -0.01 -1.42 12.04
CA LEU A 136 -0.03 -1.68 13.49
C LEU A 136 1.16 -0.99 14.14
N ASP A 137 0.96 -0.49 15.37
CA ASP A 137 2.08 -0.12 16.23
C ASP A 137 2.55 -1.30 17.09
N GLU A 138 3.59 -1.08 17.88
CA GLU A 138 4.21 -2.10 18.73
C GLU A 138 3.27 -2.59 19.86
N GLU A 139 2.28 -1.78 20.25
CA GLU A 139 1.25 -2.13 21.24
C GLU A 139 0.07 -2.89 20.60
N GLY A 140 0.07 -3.02 19.26
CA GLY A 140 -0.99 -3.66 18.48
C GLY A 140 -2.18 -2.74 18.19
N ASN A 141 -2.08 -1.42 18.41
CA ASN A 141 -3.10 -0.49 17.96
C ASN A 141 -3.13 -0.46 16.43
N ILE A 142 -4.34 -0.31 15.88
CA ILE A 142 -4.61 -0.45 14.46
C ILE A 142 -4.81 0.94 13.86
N TYR A 143 -4.00 1.29 12.87
CA TYR A 143 -4.09 2.53 12.11
C TYR A 143 -4.62 2.24 10.72
N VAL A 144 -5.61 2.98 10.29
CA VAL A 144 -6.26 2.77 8.98
C VAL A 144 -6.30 4.08 8.21
N SER A 145 -5.76 4.06 6.99
CA SER A 145 -5.99 5.12 6.00
C SER A 145 -7.34 4.88 5.32
N ASP A 146 -8.18 5.90 5.28
CA ASP A 146 -9.53 5.85 4.70
C ASP A 146 -9.60 6.90 3.59
N GLY A 147 -9.26 6.51 2.36
CA GLY A 147 -8.85 7.46 1.33
C GLY A 147 -9.73 7.54 0.07
N TYR A 148 -10.34 6.46 -0.44
CA TYR A 148 -11.09 6.57 -1.69
C TYR A 148 -12.44 7.27 -1.54
N GLY A 149 -13.06 7.15 -0.39
CA GLY A 149 -14.34 7.80 -0.11
C GLY A 149 -14.31 8.74 1.09
N ASN A 150 -13.14 8.89 1.72
CA ASN A 150 -12.89 9.76 2.87
C ASN A 150 -11.52 10.47 2.68
N ALA A 151 -11.12 11.27 3.66
CA ALA A 151 -9.79 11.90 3.72
C ALA A 151 -9.32 11.89 5.17
N ARG A 152 -9.16 10.68 5.74
CA ARG A 152 -9.00 10.52 7.18
C ARG A 152 -8.10 9.36 7.55
N ILE A 153 -7.46 9.46 8.70
CA ILE A 153 -6.79 8.36 9.37
C ILE A 153 -7.60 8.03 10.64
N HIS A 154 -7.75 6.73 10.93
CA HIS A 154 -8.41 6.24 12.13
C HIS A 154 -7.45 5.37 12.94
N ARG A 155 -7.41 5.57 14.25
CA ARG A 155 -6.68 4.72 15.18
C ARG A 155 -7.65 3.98 16.07
N PHE A 156 -7.51 2.65 16.14
CA PHE A 156 -8.26 1.77 17.04
C PHE A 156 -7.32 1.11 18.04
N SER A 157 -7.85 0.71 19.18
CA SER A 157 -7.15 -0.22 20.07
C SER A 157 -6.98 -1.58 19.39
N LYS A 158 -6.10 -2.42 19.92
CA LYS A 158 -5.94 -3.82 19.48
C LYS A 158 -7.23 -4.64 19.57
N ASP A 159 -8.19 -4.22 20.42
CA ASP A 159 -9.48 -4.86 20.64
C ASP A 159 -10.59 -4.26 19.75
N GLY A 160 -10.26 -3.30 18.87
CA GLY A 160 -11.17 -2.73 17.88
C GLY A 160 -11.97 -1.52 18.33
N GLU A 161 -11.63 -0.89 19.46
CA GLU A 161 -12.28 0.34 19.91
C GLU A 161 -11.68 1.57 19.23
N LEU A 162 -12.49 2.40 18.59
CA LEU A 162 -12.05 3.65 17.96
C LEU A 162 -11.53 4.61 19.05
N GLN A 163 -10.26 4.97 18.98
CA GLN A 163 -9.59 5.85 19.93
C GLN A 163 -9.46 7.28 19.40
N LEU A 164 -9.11 7.42 18.12
CA LEU A 164 -8.79 8.71 17.52
C LEU A 164 -9.07 8.69 16.01
N SER A 165 -9.36 9.86 15.46
CA SER A 165 -9.40 10.09 14.02
C SER A 165 -8.91 11.51 13.70
N TRP A 166 -8.07 11.65 12.65
CA TRP A 166 -7.58 12.95 12.21
C TRP A 166 -7.55 13.06 10.70
N GLY A 167 -7.42 14.27 10.21
CA GLY A 167 -7.42 14.59 8.80
C GLY A 167 -8.80 15.02 8.30
N GLU A 168 -8.77 15.78 7.21
CA GLU A 168 -9.92 16.27 6.45
C GLU A 168 -9.52 16.49 5.00
N PRO A 169 -10.46 16.64 4.06
CA PRO A 169 -10.13 16.93 2.66
C PRO A 169 -9.37 18.24 2.50
N GLY A 170 -8.23 18.21 1.80
CA GLY A 170 -7.46 19.42 1.51
C GLY A 170 -6.00 19.17 1.18
N ARG A 171 -5.20 20.26 1.20
CA ARG A 171 -3.78 20.26 0.83
C ARG A 171 -2.85 20.86 1.89
N ASN A 172 -3.41 21.44 2.95
CA ASN A 172 -2.60 21.96 4.05
C ASN A 172 -2.00 20.80 4.88
N PRO A 173 -0.98 21.05 5.70
CA PRO A 173 -0.49 20.07 6.67
C PRO A 173 -1.63 19.47 7.50
N GLY A 174 -1.65 18.13 7.61
CA GLY A 174 -2.71 17.40 8.31
C GLY A 174 -4.02 17.19 7.52
N GLN A 175 -4.16 17.82 6.35
CA GLN A 175 -5.25 17.53 5.39
C GLN A 175 -4.81 16.49 4.37
N PHE A 176 -5.76 15.78 3.74
CA PHE A 176 -5.45 14.72 2.80
C PHE A 176 -6.23 14.84 1.49
N ASN A 177 -5.59 14.34 0.42
CA ASN A 177 -6.23 14.10 -0.86
C ASN A 177 -5.93 12.67 -1.30
N LEU A 178 -6.76 11.74 -0.86
CA LEU A 178 -6.59 10.31 -0.99
C LEU A 178 -5.38 9.77 -0.19
N PRO A 179 -5.45 9.73 1.17
CA PRO A 179 -4.47 8.98 1.96
C PRO A 179 -4.56 7.51 1.55
N HIS A 180 -3.42 6.93 1.10
CA HIS A 180 -3.43 5.62 0.44
C HIS A 180 -2.70 4.56 1.27
N GLY A 181 -1.39 4.60 1.37
CA GLY A 181 -0.60 3.72 2.22
C GLY A 181 -0.38 4.33 3.62
N ILE A 182 -0.20 3.50 4.62
CA ILE A 182 0.10 3.90 5.99
C ILE A 182 1.08 2.94 6.64
N PHE A 183 2.06 3.47 7.37
CA PHE A 183 2.99 2.67 8.16
C PHE A 183 3.26 3.32 9.52
N VAL A 184 3.52 2.51 10.54
CA VAL A 184 3.88 2.99 11.87
C VAL A 184 5.22 2.40 12.29
N SER A 185 6.16 3.24 12.67
CA SER A 185 7.47 2.83 13.15
C SER A 185 8.01 3.81 14.18
N GLU A 186 8.56 3.29 15.27
CA GLU A 186 9.22 4.08 16.33
C GLU A 186 8.38 5.30 16.79
N GLY A 187 7.07 5.14 16.91
CA GLY A 187 6.16 6.19 17.35
C GLY A 187 5.73 7.18 16.29
N ILE A 188 6.21 7.07 15.06
CA ILE A 188 5.87 7.92 13.92
C ILE A 188 4.90 7.20 12.98
N VAL A 189 3.85 7.90 12.55
CA VAL A 189 2.88 7.46 11.55
C VAL A 189 3.23 8.11 10.21
N TYR A 190 3.58 7.30 9.22
CA TYR A 190 3.87 7.71 7.84
C TYR A 190 2.63 7.52 6.99
N VAL A 191 2.17 8.54 6.30
CA VAL A 191 0.97 8.49 5.45
C VAL A 191 1.31 8.90 4.01
N ALA A 192 1.05 8.00 3.08
CA ALA A 192 1.14 8.29 1.65
C ALA A 192 -0.08 9.10 1.20
N ASP A 193 0.03 10.42 1.17
CA ASP A 193 -1.01 11.36 0.73
C ASP A 193 -0.93 11.53 -0.80
N ARG A 194 -1.45 10.50 -1.50
CA ARG A 194 -1.18 10.18 -2.91
C ARG A 194 -1.43 11.34 -3.85
N GLU A 195 -2.60 11.92 -3.85
CA GLU A 195 -2.96 12.95 -4.84
C GLU A 195 -2.47 14.35 -4.44
N ASN A 196 -1.90 14.50 -3.24
CA ASN A 196 -1.12 15.66 -2.83
C ASN A 196 0.38 15.50 -3.13
N SER A 197 0.82 14.31 -3.61
CA SER A 197 2.22 13.99 -3.95
C SER A 197 3.18 14.22 -2.78
N ARG A 198 2.87 13.63 -1.63
CA ARG A 198 3.70 13.74 -0.43
C ARG A 198 3.54 12.53 0.50
N ILE A 199 4.55 12.31 1.32
CA ILE A 199 4.43 11.57 2.58
C ILE A 199 4.23 12.60 3.68
N GLN A 200 3.25 12.41 4.55
CA GLN A 200 3.10 13.18 5.78
C GLN A 200 3.44 12.32 6.99
N LEU A 201 4.13 12.91 7.97
CA LEU A 201 4.53 12.29 9.23
C LEU A 201 3.72 12.86 10.39
N PHE A 202 3.28 11.98 11.28
CA PHE A 202 2.50 12.33 12.47
C PHE A 202 3.03 11.61 13.71
N GLU A 203 2.83 12.19 14.89
CA GLU A 203 2.86 11.47 16.16
C GLU A 203 1.67 10.50 16.24
N LYS A 204 1.72 9.51 17.13
CA LYS A 204 0.63 8.52 17.33
C LYS A 204 -0.72 9.14 17.74
N ASP A 205 -0.74 10.37 18.22
CA ASP A 205 -1.93 11.14 18.57
C ASP A 205 -2.49 11.99 17.41
N GLY A 206 -1.90 11.85 16.21
CA GLY A 206 -2.32 12.57 15.01
C GLY A 206 -1.74 13.98 14.87
N LYS A 207 -0.82 14.39 15.74
CA LYS A 207 -0.14 15.67 15.60
C LYS A 207 0.80 15.65 14.42
N PHE A 208 0.62 16.59 13.47
CA PHE A 208 1.48 16.74 12.30
C PHE A 208 2.92 17.10 12.71
N LEU A 209 3.90 16.45 12.08
CA LEU A 209 5.33 16.69 12.27
C LEU A 209 5.95 17.36 11.07
N GLU A 210 5.93 16.70 9.93
CA GLU A 210 6.54 17.20 8.69
C GLU A 210 5.95 16.51 7.45
N GLU A 211 6.35 16.98 6.26
CA GLU A 211 5.98 16.38 4.99
C GLU A 211 7.14 16.39 3.99
N TRP A 212 7.21 15.36 3.14
CA TRP A 212 8.19 15.24 2.07
C TRP A 212 7.48 15.13 0.73
N TYR A 213 8.01 15.82 -0.27
CA TYR A 213 7.52 15.68 -1.63
C TYR A 213 7.88 14.30 -2.21
N VAL A 214 6.88 13.56 -2.68
CA VAL A 214 7.02 12.23 -3.29
C VAL A 214 6.00 12.10 -4.43
N ASN A 215 6.38 11.56 -5.60
CA ASN A 215 5.52 11.55 -6.78
C ASN A 215 4.35 10.55 -6.67
N ARG A 216 3.21 10.98 -6.16
CA ARG A 216 1.99 10.19 -5.98
C ARG A 216 2.28 8.85 -5.28
N PRO A 217 2.73 8.88 -4.02
CA PRO A 217 3.07 7.67 -3.26
C PRO A 217 1.83 6.79 -3.09
N THR A 218 1.98 5.50 -3.32
CA THR A 218 0.91 4.52 -3.12
C THR A 218 1.06 3.79 -1.81
N ASP A 219 2.28 3.44 -1.43
CA ASP A 219 2.54 2.73 -0.19
C ASP A 219 3.91 3.11 0.38
N VAL A 220 4.09 2.87 1.68
CA VAL A 220 5.29 3.23 2.42
C VAL A 220 5.61 2.17 3.47
N VAL A 221 6.88 1.83 3.61
CA VAL A 221 7.39 0.95 4.67
C VAL A 221 8.70 1.49 5.24
N VAL A 222 8.91 1.33 6.54
CA VAL A 222 10.17 1.66 7.21
C VAL A 222 10.92 0.38 7.54
N HIS A 223 12.17 0.28 7.10
CA HIS A 223 13.05 -0.86 7.38
C HIS A 223 14.49 -0.38 7.58
N GLU A 224 15.15 -0.80 8.65
CA GLU A 224 16.55 -0.45 8.99
C GLU A 224 16.86 1.05 8.80
N LYS A 225 16.04 1.93 9.39
CA LYS A 225 16.18 3.40 9.30
C LYS A 225 16.13 3.96 7.87
N LYS A 226 15.40 3.31 7.00
CA LYS A 226 15.10 3.76 5.63
C LYS A 226 13.61 3.72 5.40
N VAL A 227 13.11 4.68 4.66
CA VAL A 227 11.72 4.75 4.22
C VAL A 227 11.66 4.37 2.75
N ILE A 228 10.97 3.28 2.43
CA ILE A 228 10.82 2.77 1.08
C ILE A 228 9.41 3.08 0.61
N VAL A 229 9.29 3.72 -0.55
CA VAL A 229 8.02 4.23 -1.06
C VAL A 229 7.82 3.75 -2.49
N SER A 230 6.65 3.17 -2.76
CA SER A 230 6.18 2.94 -4.11
C SER A 230 5.49 4.19 -4.65
N GLU A 231 5.90 4.64 -5.83
CA GLU A 231 5.41 5.87 -6.47
C GLU A 231 4.71 5.55 -7.80
N LEU A 232 3.44 5.94 -7.91
CA LEU A 232 2.64 5.72 -9.11
C LEU A 232 3.11 6.57 -10.30
N GLY A 233 3.81 7.66 -10.04
CA GLY A 233 4.20 8.61 -11.07
C GLY A 233 3.00 9.28 -11.74
N TYR A 234 3.22 9.81 -12.95
CA TYR A 234 2.21 10.60 -13.66
C TYR A 234 1.75 9.99 -14.99
N ASN A 235 2.19 8.76 -15.30
CA ASN A 235 1.74 8.05 -16.50
C ASN A 235 0.41 7.31 -16.33
N VAL A 236 -0.09 7.20 -15.09
CA VAL A 236 -1.26 6.38 -14.77
C VAL A 236 -2.27 7.18 -13.97
N GLY A 237 -3.53 7.14 -14.41
CA GLY A 237 -4.68 7.60 -13.65
C GLY A 237 -4.63 9.06 -13.18
N ILE A 238 -3.94 9.96 -13.90
CA ILE A 238 -3.86 11.38 -13.55
C ILE A 238 -5.26 11.98 -13.51
N ARG A 239 -5.54 12.66 -12.41
CA ARG A 239 -6.77 13.42 -12.23
C ARG A 239 -6.43 14.91 -12.14
N LEU A 240 -7.38 15.77 -12.50
CA LEU A 240 -7.18 17.22 -12.49
C LEU A 240 -6.78 17.79 -11.13
N GLN A 241 -7.06 17.05 -10.04
CA GLN A 241 -6.76 17.46 -8.68
C GLN A 241 -5.43 16.92 -8.16
N SER A 242 -4.73 16.06 -8.91
CA SER A 242 -3.41 15.58 -8.51
C SER A 242 -2.40 16.72 -8.54
N THR A 243 -1.56 16.80 -7.53
CA THR A 243 -0.44 17.75 -7.49
C THR A 243 0.59 17.31 -8.54
N LYS A 244 0.92 18.21 -9.47
CA LYS A 244 1.92 17.93 -10.50
C LYS A 244 3.33 17.83 -9.92
N PRO A 245 4.22 17.02 -10.51
CA PRO A 245 5.60 16.93 -10.07
C PRO A 245 6.33 18.26 -10.22
N LYS A 246 7.25 18.52 -9.30
CA LYS A 246 8.21 19.63 -9.44
C LYS A 246 9.19 19.35 -10.58
N ASP A 247 9.60 18.09 -10.70
CA ASP A 247 10.44 17.56 -11.77
C ASP A 247 9.55 16.75 -12.69
N GLU A 248 9.72 16.78 -13.98
CA GLU A 248 8.88 16.08 -14.97
C GLU A 248 9.00 14.54 -14.92
N ILE A 249 9.15 13.96 -13.72
CA ILE A 249 9.25 12.52 -13.53
C ILE A 249 7.86 11.91 -13.73
N ARG A 250 7.67 11.26 -14.85
CA ARG A 250 6.40 10.64 -15.24
C ARG A 250 6.33 9.16 -14.91
N ALA A 251 7.47 8.46 -14.99
CA ALA A 251 7.53 7.03 -14.73
C ALA A 251 7.19 6.69 -13.28
N ALA A 252 6.51 5.57 -13.10
CA ALA A 252 6.36 4.94 -11.81
C ALA A 252 7.72 4.42 -11.33
N ARG A 253 7.96 4.44 -10.03
CA ARG A 253 9.25 4.05 -9.46
C ARG A 253 9.14 3.53 -8.03
N LEU A 254 10.21 2.92 -7.56
CA LEU A 254 10.48 2.69 -6.16
C LEU A 254 11.55 3.66 -5.69
N SER A 255 11.36 4.24 -4.50
CA SER A 255 12.29 5.22 -3.91
C SER A 255 12.65 4.83 -2.49
N ILE A 256 13.89 5.09 -2.11
CA ILE A 256 14.42 4.89 -0.76
C ILE A 256 14.85 6.24 -0.22
N PHE A 257 14.31 6.62 0.92
CA PHE A 257 14.62 7.86 1.64
C PHE A 257 15.31 7.56 2.98
N SER A 258 16.04 8.55 3.51
CA SER A 258 16.42 8.55 4.92
C SER A 258 15.18 8.82 5.81
N LEU A 259 15.34 8.71 7.14
CA LEU A 259 14.26 9.08 8.07
C LEU A 259 13.96 10.60 8.07
N GLU A 260 14.90 11.40 7.56
CA GLU A 260 14.79 12.87 7.42
C GLU A 260 14.23 13.27 6.02
N GLY A 261 13.80 12.32 5.20
CA GLY A 261 13.21 12.58 3.89
C GLY A 261 14.20 12.87 2.76
N GLU A 262 15.51 12.61 2.94
CA GLU A 262 16.50 12.71 1.88
C GLU A 262 16.38 11.51 0.93
N LEU A 263 16.27 11.75 -0.38
CA LEU A 263 16.25 10.69 -1.40
C LEU A 263 17.64 10.05 -1.53
N LEU A 264 17.75 8.78 -1.13
CA LEU A 264 18.99 8.01 -1.15
C LEU A 264 19.16 7.19 -2.44
N SER A 265 18.06 6.69 -2.99
CA SER A 265 18.07 5.87 -4.21
C SER A 265 16.67 5.81 -4.82
N CYS A 266 16.59 5.66 -6.13
CA CYS A 266 15.33 5.35 -6.79
C CYS A 266 15.57 4.61 -8.11
N TRP A 267 14.56 3.87 -8.59
CA TRP A 267 14.59 3.23 -9.91
C TRP A 267 13.18 3.01 -10.45
N GLY A 268 13.10 2.91 -11.75
CA GLY A 268 11.93 2.75 -12.60
C GLY A 268 12.21 3.40 -13.95
N THR A 269 11.64 2.88 -15.02
CA THR A 269 11.84 3.39 -16.38
C THR A 269 10.52 3.54 -17.13
N ASP A 270 10.55 4.17 -18.29
CA ASP A 270 9.37 4.32 -19.15
C ASP A 270 8.93 2.99 -19.79
N ASP A 271 9.82 1.99 -19.90
CA ASP A 271 9.43 0.60 -20.25
C ASP A 271 8.86 -0.11 -19.00
N CYS A 272 7.62 0.20 -18.72
CA CYS A 272 6.95 -0.21 -17.48
C CYS A 272 6.77 -1.72 -17.28
N CYS A 273 7.00 -2.55 -18.30
CA CYS A 273 6.90 -4.01 -18.20
C CYS A 273 8.27 -4.70 -18.19
N ALA A 274 9.35 -3.95 -18.31
CA ALA A 274 10.70 -4.49 -18.14
C ALA A 274 10.97 -4.88 -16.68
N PRO A 275 11.75 -5.94 -16.41
CA PRO A 275 12.19 -6.25 -15.06
C PRO A 275 12.78 -5.02 -14.36
N GLY A 276 12.42 -4.80 -13.10
CA GLY A 276 12.86 -3.64 -12.32
C GLY A 276 12.16 -2.32 -12.65
N SER A 277 11.24 -2.31 -13.58
CA SER A 277 10.38 -1.16 -13.89
C SER A 277 8.96 -1.40 -13.42
N PHE A 278 8.10 -0.37 -13.46
CA PHE A 278 6.78 -0.43 -12.87
C PHE A 278 5.73 0.24 -13.78
N LYS A 279 4.55 -0.37 -13.85
CA LYS A 279 3.37 0.21 -14.48
C LYS A 279 2.52 0.98 -13.46
N ALA A 280 2.19 0.33 -12.37
CA ALA A 280 1.36 0.88 -11.30
C ALA A 280 1.68 0.20 -9.96
N PRO A 281 2.85 0.49 -9.37
CA PRO A 281 3.23 -0.07 -8.09
C PRO A 281 2.22 0.40 -7.04
N HIS A 282 1.76 -0.53 -6.21
CA HIS A 282 0.63 -0.29 -5.31
C HIS A 282 0.94 -0.67 -3.87
N ALA A 283 1.62 -1.78 -3.66
CA ALA A 283 2.02 -2.27 -2.35
C ALA A 283 3.53 -2.49 -2.31
N VAL A 284 4.14 -2.23 -1.16
CA VAL A 284 5.55 -2.53 -0.89
C VAL A 284 5.72 -3.13 0.49
N CYS A 285 6.52 -4.18 0.62
CA CYS A 285 6.97 -4.67 1.92
C CYS A 285 8.43 -5.14 1.86
N VAL A 286 9.02 -5.37 3.03
CA VAL A 286 10.43 -5.80 3.17
C VAL A 286 10.49 -6.99 4.12
N ASP A 287 11.23 -8.04 3.73
CA ASP A 287 11.48 -9.20 4.60
C ASP A 287 12.63 -8.94 5.60
N THR A 288 12.85 -9.87 6.52
CA THR A 288 13.90 -9.73 7.56
C THR A 288 15.31 -9.69 6.98
N LYS A 289 15.50 -10.10 5.72
CA LYS A 289 16.78 -10.08 4.98
C LYS A 289 16.98 -8.80 4.18
N GLY A 290 16.00 -7.89 4.20
CA GLY A 290 16.02 -6.64 3.43
C GLY A 290 15.66 -6.81 1.96
N SER A 291 15.05 -7.95 1.56
CA SER A 291 14.49 -8.07 0.21
C SER A 291 13.19 -7.27 0.12
N ILE A 292 13.01 -6.54 -0.97
CA ILE A 292 11.84 -5.69 -1.21
C ILE A 292 10.88 -6.43 -2.14
N TYR A 293 9.59 -6.43 -1.80
CA TYR A 293 8.52 -6.96 -2.64
C TYR A 293 7.63 -5.81 -3.08
N VAL A 294 7.33 -5.75 -4.37
CA VAL A 294 6.46 -4.72 -4.95
C VAL A 294 5.33 -5.38 -5.71
N GLY A 295 4.10 -5.06 -5.31
CA GLY A 295 2.88 -5.47 -5.98
C GLY A 295 2.31 -4.37 -6.86
N GLU A 296 1.68 -4.74 -7.98
CA GLU A 296 1.18 -3.81 -8.96
C GLU A 296 -0.28 -4.05 -9.34
N VAL A 297 -1.02 -2.97 -9.59
CA VAL A 297 -2.41 -2.99 -10.07
C VAL A 297 -2.47 -2.64 -11.58
N VAL A 298 -1.92 -3.53 -12.38
CA VAL A 298 -1.66 -3.29 -13.80
C VAL A 298 -2.93 -3.21 -14.65
N ILE A 299 -4.01 -3.92 -14.28
CA ILE A 299 -5.26 -3.99 -15.05
C ILE A 299 -6.13 -2.77 -14.81
N THR A 300 -6.39 -2.43 -13.54
CA THR A 300 -7.21 -1.24 -13.19
C THR A 300 -6.51 0.07 -13.53
N SER A 301 -5.19 0.05 -13.69
CA SER A 301 -4.40 1.19 -14.15
C SER A 301 -4.33 1.33 -15.68
N ALA A 302 -4.78 0.34 -16.44
CA ALA A 302 -4.77 0.39 -17.89
C ALA A 302 -5.71 1.50 -18.41
N GLU A 303 -5.26 2.28 -19.39
CA GLU A 303 -6.08 3.34 -20.01
C GLU A 303 -7.33 2.77 -20.70
N LYS A 304 -7.21 1.55 -21.22
CA LYS A 304 -8.32 0.80 -21.83
C LYS A 304 -8.25 -0.66 -21.40
N PRO A 305 -9.40 -1.34 -21.14
CA PRO A 305 -9.42 -2.75 -20.88
C PRO A 305 -8.69 -3.56 -21.98
N GLY A 306 -7.85 -4.50 -21.58
CA GLY A 306 -7.12 -5.38 -22.49
C GLY A 306 -5.86 -4.78 -23.12
N THR A 307 -5.43 -3.57 -22.73
CA THR A 307 -4.21 -2.92 -23.25
C THR A 307 -2.94 -3.20 -22.44
N VAL A 308 -3.04 -4.00 -21.38
CA VAL A 308 -1.86 -4.41 -20.61
C VAL A 308 -1.05 -5.42 -21.43
N PRO A 309 0.23 -5.17 -21.71
CA PRO A 309 1.08 -6.16 -22.38
C PRO A 309 1.14 -7.47 -21.59
N ALA A 310 1.15 -8.60 -22.31
CA ALA A 310 1.14 -9.93 -21.69
C ALA A 310 2.38 -10.23 -20.82
N ASN A 311 3.46 -9.49 -21.02
CA ASN A 311 4.70 -9.60 -20.26
C ASN A 311 4.76 -8.66 -19.05
N CYS A 312 3.75 -7.84 -18.81
CA CYS A 312 3.70 -7.02 -17.60
C CYS A 312 3.52 -7.91 -16.35
N HIS A 313 4.35 -7.66 -15.38
CA HIS A 313 4.32 -8.35 -14.09
C HIS A 313 3.40 -7.62 -13.10
N ALA A 314 2.77 -8.36 -12.20
CA ALA A 314 2.00 -7.79 -11.09
C ALA A 314 2.75 -7.92 -9.75
N LEU A 315 3.90 -8.58 -9.73
CA LEU A 315 4.71 -8.80 -8.54
C LEU A 315 6.18 -8.92 -8.91
N GLN A 316 7.03 -8.23 -8.16
CA GLN A 316 8.47 -8.36 -8.25
C GLN A 316 9.10 -8.47 -6.86
N LYS A 317 10.12 -9.33 -6.73
CA LYS A 317 11.02 -9.38 -5.56
C LYS A 317 12.38 -8.82 -5.97
N PHE A 318 12.90 -7.94 -5.13
CA PHE A 318 14.22 -7.33 -5.25
C PHE A 318 15.10 -7.82 -4.11
N VAL A 319 16.25 -8.38 -4.43
CA VAL A 319 17.27 -8.78 -3.46
C VAL A 319 18.43 -7.81 -3.51
N LYS A 320 19.07 -7.54 -2.37
CA LYS A 320 20.20 -6.62 -2.32
C LYS A 320 21.33 -7.15 -3.20
N ALA A 321 21.85 -6.30 -4.08
CA ALA A 321 23.01 -6.64 -4.90
C ALA A 321 24.26 -6.77 -4.01
N VAL A 322 25.08 -7.78 -4.28
CA VAL A 322 26.33 -8.09 -3.54
C VAL A 322 27.46 -7.18 -4.00
#